data_50de5f68a043ff7bed5f05c10957fabf
#
_entry.id   50de5f68a043ff7bed5f05c10957fabf
#
_cell.length_a   1.000
_cell.length_b   1.000
_cell.length_c   1.000
_cell.angle_alpha   90.00
_cell.angle_beta   90.00
_cell.angle_gamma   90.00
#
_symmetry.space_group_name_H-M   'P 1'
#
loop_
_entity.id
_entity.type
_entity.pdbx_description
1 polymer ?
#
loop_
_entity_poly.entity_id
_entity_poly.type
_entity_poly.pdbx_seq_one_letter_code
_entity_poly.pdbx_strand_id
1 'polypeptide(L)'
;MRKGVMKQKKRDVQDLKAHSSKIPRILIAAPGSGSGKTAVTCALMAAFLREGIQVAACKCGPDYIDPMFHREVLGIPSENLDLFFCEKAVMRELFVRHSANADLIITEGVMGYYDGLSLDSDAASSYAVADALHMPVLFLVPCRGTALSIVPLLLGMLAFRKNSHIKGILLNRCSGMLYPRLKEMIERELFKHGYAIPVVGYIPEDPLFHLESRHLGLVLPEEIAAIRQQLFDAGALLKTTVDLEQIRSIAESGAASEWEQRGEHVPDWGREEQIPVRIAVARDRAFCFYYEDNFRLLRKLGCELIPFSPLADDRLPEQIDGLLLGGGYPELYAEALSENKGMRRSVWEEIQNGLPCIAECGGFLYLHDSLEGKDQKQYEMAGVIQENGFAAGRLKRFGYIHLKAQRDSVFLKQGEELRGHEFHYWDSTDNGSDCLAVKPDGKRSWECVHIEGNLWAGFPHLHFYSNPEVAKRFVELCRQRKHDVIDGEKNGAKAVGKE
;
A
#
# COMPACT_ATOMS: atom_id res chain seq x y z
N MET A 1 -8.44 -39.63 -4.90
CA MET A 1 -8.68 -38.24 -5.35
C MET A 1 -7.82 -37.17 -4.65
N ARG A 2 -7.63 -37.16 -3.30
CA ARG A 2 -6.86 -36.13 -2.57
C ARG A 2 -5.39 -35.96 -3.00
N LYS A 3 -4.65 -37.04 -3.33
CA LYS A 3 -3.21 -36.96 -3.77
C LYS A 3 -3.04 -36.36 -5.18
N GLY A 4 -4.05 -36.47 -6.06
CA GLY A 4 -4.03 -35.87 -7.40
C GLY A 4 -4.22 -34.37 -7.38
N VAL A 5 -5.17 -33.88 -6.57
CA VAL A 5 -5.47 -32.44 -6.40
C VAL A 5 -4.30 -31.69 -5.75
N MET A 6 -3.63 -32.32 -4.76
CA MET A 6 -2.41 -31.73 -4.15
C MET A 6 -1.21 -31.65 -5.12
N LYS A 7 -1.05 -32.66 -6.02
CA LYS A 7 0.01 -32.61 -7.05
C LYS A 7 -0.28 -31.57 -8.11
N GLN A 8 -1.55 -31.42 -8.54
CA GLN A 8 -1.97 -30.40 -9.49
C GLN A 8 -1.75 -28.99 -8.91
N LYS A 9 -2.21 -28.73 -7.67
CA LYS A 9 -1.98 -27.44 -6.99
C LYS A 9 -0.50 -27.08 -6.77
N LYS A 10 0.36 -28.07 -6.48
CA LYS A 10 1.82 -27.83 -6.39
C LYS A 10 2.44 -27.52 -7.75
N ARG A 11 1.93 -28.13 -8.84
CA ARG A 11 2.32 -27.77 -10.21
C ARG A 11 1.87 -26.37 -10.57
N ASP A 12 0.60 -26.02 -10.32
CA ASP A 12 0.06 -24.69 -10.64
C ASP A 12 0.83 -23.56 -9.91
N VAL A 13 1.25 -23.77 -8.66
CA VAL A 13 2.07 -22.79 -7.90
C VAL A 13 3.53 -22.78 -8.41
N GLN A 14 4.09 -23.91 -8.82
CA GLN A 14 5.42 -23.95 -9.42
C GLN A 14 5.45 -23.36 -10.83
N ASP A 15 4.39 -23.59 -11.62
CA ASP A 15 4.24 -23.02 -12.97
C ASP A 15 3.98 -21.51 -12.90
N LEU A 16 3.20 -21.02 -11.94
CA LEU A 16 3.06 -19.58 -11.63
C LEU A 16 4.39 -18.95 -11.19
N LYS A 17 5.16 -19.62 -10.34
CA LYS A 17 6.47 -19.15 -9.89
C LYS A 17 7.50 -19.10 -11.02
N ALA A 18 7.52 -20.10 -11.90
CA ALA A 18 8.41 -20.14 -13.06
C ALA A 18 8.02 -19.11 -14.14
N HIS A 19 6.73 -18.80 -14.27
CA HIS A 19 6.25 -17.80 -15.21
C HIS A 19 6.53 -16.37 -14.74
N SER A 20 6.30 -16.08 -13.48
CA SER A 20 6.38 -14.73 -12.92
C SER A 20 7.82 -14.24 -12.66
N SER A 21 8.81 -15.14 -12.49
CA SER A 21 10.22 -14.72 -12.50
C SER A 21 10.68 -14.17 -13.85
N LYS A 22 9.95 -14.51 -14.93
CA LYS A 22 10.23 -14.09 -16.32
C LYS A 22 9.48 -12.84 -16.77
N ILE A 23 8.64 -12.24 -15.92
CA ILE A 23 7.88 -11.06 -16.31
C ILE A 23 8.78 -9.83 -16.32
N PRO A 24 8.77 -9.04 -17.42
CA PRO A 24 9.44 -7.77 -17.50
C PRO A 24 9.05 -6.85 -16.34
N ARG A 25 10.05 -6.24 -15.69
CA ARG A 25 9.84 -5.38 -14.53
C ARG A 25 10.83 -4.22 -14.52
N ILE A 26 10.38 -3.05 -14.10
CA ILE A 26 11.20 -1.85 -14.05
C ILE A 26 10.79 -0.97 -12.88
N LEU A 27 11.77 -0.35 -12.21
CA LEU A 27 11.55 0.61 -11.14
C LEU A 27 11.87 2.02 -11.60
N ILE A 28 10.96 2.96 -11.37
CA ILE A 28 11.18 4.39 -11.65
C ILE A 28 11.68 5.04 -10.37
N ALA A 29 12.93 5.48 -10.37
CA ALA A 29 13.57 6.14 -9.23
C ALA A 29 14.07 7.54 -9.60
N ALA A 30 14.41 8.34 -8.59
CA ALA A 30 14.92 9.69 -8.78
C ALA A 30 15.85 10.08 -7.60
N PRO A 31 16.64 11.17 -7.70
CA PRO A 31 17.53 11.60 -6.64
C PRO A 31 16.84 12.02 -5.34
N GLY A 32 15.54 12.39 -5.41
CA GLY A 32 14.82 12.87 -4.24
C GLY A 32 13.31 13.00 -4.49
N SER A 33 12.59 13.40 -3.44
CA SER A 33 11.17 13.74 -3.51
C SER A 33 10.95 14.97 -4.42
N GLY A 34 9.72 15.13 -4.97
CA GLY A 34 9.41 16.25 -5.86
C GLY A 34 10.01 16.16 -7.27
N SER A 35 10.72 15.08 -7.60
CA SER A 35 11.33 14.88 -8.93
C SER A 35 10.30 14.52 -10.03
N GLY A 36 9.02 14.39 -9.73
CA GLY A 36 7.97 14.08 -10.70
C GLY A 36 7.76 12.58 -10.96
N LYS A 37 8.26 11.70 -10.09
CA LYS A 37 8.14 10.23 -10.25
C LYS A 37 6.72 9.79 -10.55
N THR A 38 5.74 10.19 -9.75
CA THR A 38 4.35 9.72 -9.86
C THR A 38 3.73 10.09 -11.21
N ALA A 39 3.84 11.37 -11.62
CA ALA A 39 3.29 11.80 -12.90
C ALA A 39 3.92 11.06 -14.08
N VAL A 40 5.24 10.89 -14.07
CA VAL A 40 5.97 10.17 -15.11
C VAL A 40 5.63 8.68 -15.10
N THR A 41 5.55 8.05 -13.93
CA THR A 41 5.18 6.64 -13.79
C THR A 41 3.77 6.38 -14.33
N CYS A 42 2.80 7.21 -13.95
CA CYS A 42 1.42 7.09 -14.44
C CYS A 42 1.32 7.34 -15.95
N ALA A 43 2.06 8.32 -16.49
CA ALA A 43 2.10 8.57 -17.93
C ALA A 43 2.75 7.41 -18.71
N LEU A 44 3.81 6.78 -18.19
CA LEU A 44 4.40 5.57 -18.78
C LEU A 44 3.42 4.40 -18.76
N MET A 45 2.72 4.18 -17.64
CA MET A 45 1.67 3.17 -17.55
C MET A 45 0.57 3.41 -18.60
N ALA A 46 0.09 4.65 -18.72
CA ALA A 46 -0.91 5.03 -19.72
C ALA A 46 -0.41 4.84 -21.15
N ALA A 47 0.88 5.10 -21.43
CA ALA A 47 1.48 4.86 -22.73
C ALA A 47 1.49 3.37 -23.09
N PHE A 48 1.90 2.49 -22.18
CA PHE A 48 1.92 1.04 -22.39
C PHE A 48 0.51 0.44 -22.47
N LEU A 49 -0.45 0.93 -21.68
CA LEU A 49 -1.86 0.52 -21.82
C LEU A 49 -2.42 0.83 -23.22
N ARG A 50 -2.05 1.98 -23.82
CA ARG A 50 -2.44 2.32 -25.21
C ARG A 50 -1.83 1.38 -26.26
N GLU A 51 -0.73 0.73 -25.95
CA GLU A 51 -0.12 -0.30 -26.80
C GLU A 51 -0.71 -1.70 -26.58
N GLY A 52 -1.72 -1.83 -25.71
CA GLY A 52 -2.38 -3.10 -25.40
C GLY A 52 -1.60 -3.99 -24.45
N ILE A 53 -0.57 -3.45 -23.78
CA ILE A 53 0.25 -4.19 -22.81
C ILE A 53 -0.50 -4.26 -21.48
N GLN A 54 -0.63 -5.45 -20.90
CA GLN A 54 -1.21 -5.65 -19.57
C GLN A 54 -0.19 -5.22 -18.52
N VAL A 55 -0.41 -4.02 -17.95
CA VAL A 55 0.47 -3.46 -16.92
C VAL A 55 -0.07 -3.79 -15.54
N ALA A 56 0.81 -4.20 -14.60
CA ALA A 56 0.55 -4.11 -13.18
C ALA A 56 1.53 -3.14 -12.53
N ALA A 57 1.13 -2.50 -11.45
CA ALA A 57 1.91 -1.48 -10.79
C ALA A 57 2.32 -1.93 -9.39
N CYS A 58 3.47 -1.43 -8.93
CA CYS A 58 3.86 -1.50 -7.53
C CYS A 58 4.30 -0.12 -7.03
N LYS A 59 4.18 0.08 -5.72
CA LYS A 59 4.73 1.25 -5.04
C LYS A 59 5.71 0.82 -3.96
N CYS A 60 6.93 1.37 -3.96
CA CYS A 60 7.84 1.18 -2.84
C CYS A 60 7.33 1.92 -1.60
N GLY A 61 7.44 1.27 -0.45
CA GLY A 61 7.07 1.86 0.83
C GLY A 61 5.57 1.78 1.18
N PRO A 62 5.15 2.43 2.28
CA PRO A 62 3.84 2.24 2.91
C PRO A 62 2.74 3.15 2.36
N ASP A 63 2.96 3.79 1.22
CA ASP A 63 2.04 4.76 0.62
C ASP A 63 0.73 4.10 0.16
N TYR A 64 -0.42 4.66 0.55
CA TYR A 64 -1.75 4.22 0.11
C TYR A 64 -2.25 4.98 -1.12
N ILE A 65 -1.82 6.24 -1.27
CA ILE A 65 -2.39 7.19 -2.23
C ILE A 65 -1.99 6.80 -3.65
N ASP A 66 -0.70 6.55 -3.90
CA ASP A 66 -0.24 6.21 -5.24
C ASP A 66 -0.80 4.85 -5.73
N PRO A 67 -0.81 3.73 -4.94
CA PRO A 67 -1.49 2.51 -5.36
C PRO A 67 -3.00 2.67 -5.62
N MET A 68 -3.69 3.45 -4.79
CA MET A 68 -5.11 3.75 -4.99
C MET A 68 -5.31 4.57 -6.27
N PHE A 69 -4.44 5.55 -6.54
CA PHE A 69 -4.46 6.36 -7.76
C PHE A 69 -4.27 5.50 -9.01
N HIS A 70 -3.32 4.56 -9.00
CA HIS A 70 -3.13 3.61 -10.11
C HIS A 70 -4.40 2.78 -10.38
N ARG A 71 -5.07 2.30 -9.33
CA ARG A 71 -6.30 1.49 -9.46
C ARG A 71 -7.49 2.29 -9.95
N GLU A 72 -7.78 3.39 -9.28
CA GLU A 72 -9.01 4.16 -9.53
C GLU A 72 -8.92 5.00 -10.82
N VAL A 73 -7.75 5.59 -11.10
CA VAL A 73 -7.58 6.46 -12.28
C VAL A 73 -7.23 5.67 -13.53
N LEU A 74 -6.25 4.77 -13.44
CA LEU A 74 -5.77 4.03 -14.63
C LEU A 74 -6.40 2.65 -14.78
N GLY A 75 -7.07 2.12 -13.75
CA GLY A 75 -7.60 0.76 -13.76
C GLY A 75 -6.51 -0.32 -13.67
N ILE A 76 -5.31 0.04 -13.18
CA ILE A 76 -4.15 -0.85 -13.09
C ILE A 76 -4.08 -1.45 -11.69
N PRO A 77 -4.05 -2.79 -11.53
CA PRO A 77 -3.78 -3.42 -10.25
C PRO A 77 -2.48 -2.88 -9.66
N SER A 78 -2.51 -2.43 -8.41
CA SER A 78 -1.33 -1.83 -7.76
C SER A 78 -1.21 -2.25 -6.30
N GLU A 79 0.01 -2.57 -5.85
CA GLU A 79 0.34 -3.05 -4.51
C GLU A 79 1.62 -2.41 -3.97
N ASN A 80 1.84 -2.59 -2.67
CA ASN A 80 3.04 -2.07 -2.02
C ASN A 80 4.16 -3.12 -2.03
N LEU A 81 5.40 -2.66 -2.23
CA LEU A 81 6.62 -3.44 -2.03
C LEU A 81 7.41 -2.81 -0.91
N ASP A 82 7.51 -3.49 0.22
CA ASP A 82 8.07 -2.90 1.42
C ASP A 82 8.89 -3.90 2.24
N LEU A 83 10.21 -3.63 2.34
CA LEU A 83 11.16 -4.45 3.10
C LEU A 83 11.19 -4.12 4.60
N PHE A 84 10.49 -3.08 5.03
CA PHE A 84 10.26 -2.88 6.45
C PHE A 84 9.15 -3.80 6.97
N PHE A 85 8.05 -3.92 6.23
CA PHE A 85 6.93 -4.78 6.64
C PHE A 85 7.21 -6.27 6.44
N CYS A 86 7.88 -6.62 5.34
CA CYS A 86 8.06 -8.00 4.94
C CYS A 86 9.53 -8.40 4.86
N GLU A 87 9.82 -9.62 5.27
CA GLU A 87 11.08 -10.28 4.93
C GLU A 87 11.21 -10.39 3.39
N LYS A 88 12.46 -10.38 2.90
CA LYS A 88 12.77 -10.43 1.45
C LYS A 88 12.05 -11.57 0.72
N ALA A 89 11.98 -12.75 1.33
CA ALA A 89 11.31 -13.92 0.78
C ALA A 89 9.80 -13.71 0.61
N VAL A 90 9.17 -13.15 1.64
CA VAL A 90 7.73 -12.85 1.64
C VAL A 90 7.41 -11.79 0.58
N MET A 91 8.19 -10.69 0.53
CA MET A 91 8.01 -9.64 -0.48
C MET A 91 8.14 -10.21 -1.91
N ARG A 92 9.11 -11.08 -2.16
CA ARG A 92 9.27 -11.76 -3.45
C ARG A 92 8.06 -12.62 -3.82
N GLU A 93 7.50 -13.35 -2.87
CA GLU A 93 6.29 -14.16 -3.13
C GLU A 93 5.08 -13.27 -3.43
N LEU A 94 4.89 -12.18 -2.70
CA LEU A 94 3.83 -11.21 -2.96
C LEU A 94 3.98 -10.60 -4.35
N PHE A 95 5.18 -10.18 -4.71
CA PHE A 95 5.49 -9.67 -6.06
C PHE A 95 5.16 -10.70 -7.15
N VAL A 96 5.55 -11.96 -6.98
CA VAL A 96 5.25 -13.05 -7.91
C VAL A 96 3.74 -13.24 -8.11
N ARG A 97 2.97 -13.20 -7.03
CA ARG A 97 1.51 -13.35 -7.10
C ARG A 97 0.84 -12.16 -7.79
N HIS A 98 1.33 -10.96 -7.51
CA HIS A 98 0.82 -9.74 -8.12
C HIS A 98 1.09 -9.70 -9.63
N SER A 99 2.23 -10.22 -10.05
CA SER A 99 2.67 -10.20 -11.44
C SER A 99 2.01 -11.25 -12.34
N ALA A 100 1.22 -12.19 -11.82
CA ALA A 100 0.79 -13.40 -12.51
C ALA A 100 0.00 -13.17 -13.83
N ASN A 101 -0.65 -12.02 -13.98
CA ASN A 101 -1.47 -11.70 -15.15
C ASN A 101 -0.99 -10.43 -15.88
N ALA A 102 0.27 -10.03 -15.68
CA ALA A 102 0.82 -8.83 -16.30
C ALA A 102 1.89 -9.17 -17.33
N ASP A 103 1.96 -8.38 -18.40
CA ASP A 103 3.05 -8.44 -19.38
C ASP A 103 4.25 -7.58 -18.94
N LEU A 104 3.97 -6.55 -18.10
CA LEU A 104 4.96 -5.59 -17.62
C LEU A 104 4.61 -5.12 -16.21
N ILE A 105 5.59 -5.12 -15.31
CA ILE A 105 5.47 -4.52 -13.99
C ILE A 105 6.21 -3.19 -13.95
N ILE A 106 5.52 -2.12 -13.59
CA ILE A 106 6.12 -0.80 -13.35
C ILE A 106 6.02 -0.48 -11.86
N THR A 107 7.18 -0.34 -11.22
CA THR A 107 7.28 -0.01 -9.79
C THR A 107 7.63 1.46 -9.63
N GLU A 108 6.85 2.19 -8.85
CA GLU A 108 7.17 3.55 -8.46
C GLU A 108 8.00 3.58 -7.19
N GLY A 109 9.19 4.20 -7.25
CA GLY A 109 10.05 4.41 -6.10
C GLY A 109 9.51 5.46 -5.12
N VAL A 110 9.97 5.42 -3.89
CA VAL A 110 9.66 6.37 -2.81
C VAL A 110 10.87 7.25 -2.51
N MET A 111 10.67 8.49 -2.11
CA MET A 111 11.72 9.45 -1.71
C MET A 111 12.88 9.53 -2.74
N GLY A 112 14.12 9.68 -2.29
CA GLY A 112 15.31 9.47 -3.10
C GLY A 112 15.66 7.98 -3.20
N TYR A 113 16.36 7.60 -4.25
CA TYR A 113 16.61 6.20 -4.59
C TYR A 113 17.27 5.41 -3.45
N TYR A 114 18.18 6.04 -2.71
CA TYR A 114 18.91 5.43 -1.59
C TYR A 114 18.36 5.84 -0.20
N ASP A 115 17.30 6.65 -0.16
CA ASP A 115 16.72 7.08 1.12
C ASP A 115 15.93 5.93 1.75
N GLY A 116 16.31 5.51 2.95
CA GLY A 116 15.71 4.38 3.65
C GLY A 116 15.12 4.75 5.02
N LEU A 117 15.23 3.84 5.97
CA LEU A 117 14.59 3.95 7.30
C LEU A 117 15.15 5.07 8.18
N SER A 118 16.40 5.49 7.96
CA SER A 118 17.06 6.59 8.66
C SER A 118 17.93 7.40 7.69
N LEU A 119 18.43 8.54 8.14
CA LEU A 119 19.24 9.45 7.31
C LEU A 119 20.53 8.82 6.77
N ASP A 120 21.02 7.77 7.39
CA ASP A 120 22.29 7.09 7.09
C ASP A 120 22.09 5.63 6.64
N SER A 121 20.87 5.23 6.33
CA SER A 121 20.53 3.86 5.95
C SER A 121 19.74 3.80 4.65
N ASP A 122 20.11 2.88 3.76
CA ASP A 122 19.34 2.52 2.57
C ASP A 122 18.40 1.30 2.79
N ALA A 123 18.28 0.82 4.04
CA ALA A 123 17.35 -0.25 4.37
C ALA A 123 15.90 0.17 4.05
N ALA A 124 15.16 -0.72 3.41
CA ALA A 124 13.80 -0.51 2.90
C ALA A 124 13.64 0.65 1.89
N SER A 125 14.75 1.17 1.33
CA SER A 125 14.73 2.16 0.25
C SER A 125 14.24 1.56 -1.07
N SER A 126 14.00 2.43 -2.07
CA SER A 126 13.73 1.98 -3.45
C SER A 126 14.90 1.15 -4.02
N TYR A 127 16.14 1.45 -3.63
CA TYR A 127 17.32 0.64 -3.96
C TYR A 127 17.23 -0.76 -3.36
N ALA A 128 16.89 -0.87 -2.08
CA ALA A 128 16.78 -2.17 -1.42
C ALA A 128 15.72 -3.07 -2.07
N VAL A 129 14.60 -2.49 -2.52
CA VAL A 129 13.56 -3.21 -3.28
C VAL A 129 14.08 -3.63 -4.66
N ALA A 130 14.77 -2.73 -5.39
CA ALA A 130 15.37 -3.04 -6.69
C ALA A 130 16.40 -4.17 -6.58
N ASP A 131 17.25 -4.13 -5.55
CA ASP A 131 18.25 -5.18 -5.28
C ASP A 131 17.59 -6.51 -4.91
N ALA A 132 16.58 -6.47 -4.04
CA ALA A 132 15.86 -7.68 -3.62
C ALA A 132 15.16 -8.39 -4.79
N LEU A 133 14.66 -7.64 -5.77
CA LEU A 133 13.92 -8.17 -6.92
C LEU A 133 14.77 -8.25 -8.20
N HIS A 134 16.05 -7.90 -8.15
CA HIS A 134 16.91 -7.74 -9.33
C HIS A 134 16.22 -6.91 -10.42
N MET A 135 15.61 -5.81 -10.00
CA MET A 135 14.78 -4.98 -10.85
C MET A 135 15.62 -3.87 -11.49
N PRO A 136 15.70 -3.79 -12.83
CA PRO A 136 16.38 -2.68 -13.48
C PRO A 136 15.66 -1.36 -13.17
N VAL A 137 16.45 -0.30 -13.06
CA VAL A 137 15.96 1.02 -12.67
C VAL A 137 16.06 1.98 -13.84
N LEU A 138 14.94 2.64 -14.15
CA LEU A 138 14.89 3.84 -14.97
C LEU A 138 15.01 5.05 -14.05
N PHE A 139 16.16 5.73 -14.15
CA PHE A 139 16.49 6.83 -13.26
C PHE A 139 16.04 8.17 -13.83
N LEU A 140 15.07 8.80 -13.18
CA LEU A 140 14.50 10.08 -13.57
C LEU A 140 15.35 11.23 -13.04
N VAL A 141 15.90 12.03 -13.93
CA VAL A 141 16.81 13.13 -13.59
C VAL A 141 16.15 14.48 -13.88
N PRO A 142 15.90 15.33 -12.87
CA PRO A 142 15.45 16.70 -13.10
C PRO A 142 16.53 17.52 -13.83
N CYS A 143 16.17 18.14 -14.97
CA CYS A 143 17.12 18.85 -15.83
C CYS A 143 16.97 20.37 -15.78
N ARG A 144 15.95 20.90 -15.06
CA ARG A 144 15.71 22.34 -14.98
C ARG A 144 16.90 23.06 -14.34
N GLY A 145 17.50 24.01 -15.07
CA GLY A 145 18.63 24.82 -14.59
C GLY A 145 19.96 24.08 -14.45
N THR A 146 20.07 22.86 -15.04
CA THR A 146 21.29 22.06 -14.98
C THR A 146 21.78 21.70 -16.40
N ALA A 147 23.08 21.51 -16.53
CA ALA A 147 23.72 21.03 -17.76
C ALA A 147 24.79 19.97 -17.41
N LEU A 148 26.06 20.26 -17.47
CA LEU A 148 27.16 19.33 -17.18
C LEU A 148 27.08 18.77 -15.72
N SER A 149 26.53 19.52 -14.78
CA SER A 149 26.36 19.09 -13.37
C SER A 149 25.48 17.84 -13.19
N ILE A 150 24.71 17.44 -14.22
CA ILE A 150 23.98 16.17 -14.23
C ILE A 150 24.94 14.97 -14.17
N VAL A 151 26.10 15.09 -14.81
CA VAL A 151 27.08 13.97 -14.90
C VAL A 151 27.63 13.56 -13.53
N PRO A 152 28.19 14.46 -12.69
CA PRO A 152 28.66 14.09 -11.36
C PRO A 152 27.50 13.55 -10.45
N LEU A 153 26.27 14.05 -10.58
CA LEU A 153 25.13 13.47 -9.90
C LEU A 153 24.92 12.00 -10.31
N LEU A 154 24.88 11.74 -11.62
CA LEU A 154 24.69 10.39 -12.16
C LEU A 154 25.85 9.46 -11.78
N LEU A 155 27.10 9.92 -11.87
CA LEU A 155 28.26 9.14 -11.47
C LEU A 155 28.20 8.77 -9.98
N GLY A 156 27.79 9.70 -9.11
CA GLY A 156 27.56 9.42 -7.70
C GLY A 156 26.48 8.34 -7.48
N MET A 157 25.35 8.46 -8.18
CA MET A 157 24.26 7.48 -8.09
C MET A 157 24.66 6.10 -8.61
N LEU A 158 25.44 6.03 -9.67
CA LEU A 158 25.92 4.79 -10.27
C LEU A 158 26.99 4.10 -9.41
N ALA A 159 27.90 4.88 -8.78
CA ALA A 159 29.05 4.38 -8.04
C ALA A 159 28.77 4.12 -6.55
N PHE A 160 27.70 4.71 -5.98
CA PHE A 160 27.44 4.67 -4.53
C PHE A 160 27.25 3.25 -3.98
N ARG A 161 26.68 2.35 -4.77
CA ARG A 161 26.59 0.92 -4.46
C ARG A 161 27.20 0.09 -5.58
N LYS A 162 27.77 -1.06 -5.25
CA LYS A 162 28.44 -1.96 -6.20
C LYS A 162 27.57 -2.31 -7.41
N ASN A 163 26.27 -2.45 -7.19
CA ASN A 163 25.28 -2.64 -8.25
C ASN A 163 24.13 -1.65 -8.01
N SER A 164 24.09 -0.57 -8.77
CA SER A 164 23.05 0.45 -8.65
C SER A 164 21.73 0.04 -9.27
N HIS A 165 21.69 -1.03 -10.06
CA HIS A 165 20.57 -1.46 -10.90
C HIS A 165 20.09 -0.41 -11.92
N ILE A 166 20.69 0.78 -12.00
CA ILE A 166 20.34 1.83 -12.97
C ILE A 166 20.74 1.34 -14.36
N LYS A 167 19.75 1.18 -15.26
CA LYS A 167 19.91 0.64 -16.61
C LYS A 167 19.44 1.61 -17.70
N GLY A 168 18.79 2.71 -17.32
CA GLY A 168 18.35 3.75 -18.21
C GLY A 168 18.21 5.09 -17.49
N ILE A 169 18.35 6.18 -18.22
CA ILE A 169 18.19 7.55 -17.73
C ILE A 169 17.05 8.20 -18.49
N LEU A 170 16.15 8.87 -17.77
CA LEU A 170 15.05 9.66 -18.32
C LEU A 170 15.19 11.11 -17.84
N LEU A 171 15.31 12.07 -18.77
CA LEU A 171 15.50 13.47 -18.43
C LEU A 171 14.14 14.13 -18.19
N ASN A 172 13.89 14.64 -16.97
CA ASN A 172 12.65 15.29 -16.61
C ASN A 172 12.74 16.83 -16.68
N ARG A 173 11.67 17.49 -17.12
CA ARG A 173 11.62 18.95 -17.36
C ARG A 173 12.74 19.41 -18.28
N CYS A 174 12.90 18.70 -19.39
CA CYS A 174 13.91 18.95 -20.40
C CYS A 174 13.25 19.46 -21.70
N SER A 175 13.78 20.50 -22.32
CA SER A 175 13.27 20.95 -23.61
C SER A 175 13.76 20.06 -24.75
N GLY A 176 12.94 19.86 -25.78
CA GLY A 176 13.30 19.09 -26.96
C GLY A 176 14.51 19.65 -27.72
N MET A 177 14.75 20.98 -27.63
CA MET A 177 15.93 21.62 -28.24
C MET A 177 17.24 21.21 -27.53
N LEU A 178 17.20 21.06 -26.21
CA LEU A 178 18.39 20.71 -25.41
C LEU A 178 18.65 19.21 -25.34
N TYR A 179 17.60 18.40 -25.47
CA TYR A 179 17.65 16.95 -25.30
C TYR A 179 18.76 16.26 -26.09
N PRO A 180 18.91 16.45 -27.41
CA PRO A 180 19.94 15.74 -28.19
C PRO A 180 21.34 16.01 -27.68
N ARG A 181 21.62 17.28 -27.32
CA ARG A 181 22.93 17.71 -26.81
C ARG A 181 23.21 17.17 -25.40
N LEU A 182 22.21 17.17 -24.54
CA LEU A 182 22.33 16.59 -23.19
C LEU A 182 22.52 15.09 -23.26
N LYS A 183 21.76 14.38 -24.09
CA LYS A 183 21.91 12.94 -24.31
C LYS A 183 23.34 12.60 -24.73
N GLU A 184 23.84 13.19 -25.79
CA GLU A 184 25.19 12.95 -26.30
C GLU A 184 26.26 13.24 -25.23
N MET A 185 26.14 14.34 -24.53
CA MET A 185 27.08 14.74 -23.48
C MET A 185 27.03 13.75 -22.32
N ILE A 186 25.85 13.37 -21.82
CA ILE A 186 25.69 12.46 -20.69
C ILE A 186 26.26 11.09 -21.06
N GLU A 187 25.83 10.49 -22.14
CA GLU A 187 26.27 9.17 -22.58
C GLU A 187 27.79 9.12 -22.81
N ARG A 188 28.37 10.13 -23.45
CA ARG A 188 29.81 10.23 -23.66
C ARG A 188 30.61 10.34 -22.35
N GLU A 189 30.15 11.19 -21.41
CA GLU A 189 30.84 11.37 -20.14
C GLU A 189 30.71 10.13 -19.24
N LEU A 190 29.53 9.50 -19.18
CA LEU A 190 29.34 8.23 -18.45
C LEU A 190 30.23 7.12 -19.04
N PHE A 191 30.34 7.03 -20.37
CA PHE A 191 31.21 6.05 -21.05
C PHE A 191 32.68 6.19 -20.69
N LYS A 192 33.19 7.43 -20.56
CA LYS A 192 34.57 7.70 -20.10
C LYS A 192 34.84 7.15 -18.70
N HIS A 193 33.79 7.01 -17.88
CA HIS A 193 33.86 6.45 -16.53
C HIS A 193 33.46 4.96 -16.44
N GLY A 194 33.33 4.28 -17.60
CA GLY A 194 33.05 2.85 -17.66
C GLY A 194 31.58 2.48 -17.57
N TYR A 195 30.66 3.47 -17.72
CA TYR A 195 29.22 3.22 -17.68
C TYR A 195 28.58 3.38 -19.06
N ALA A 196 28.00 2.32 -19.59
CA ALA A 196 27.23 2.32 -20.84
C ALA A 196 25.73 2.35 -20.53
N ILE A 197 25.23 3.47 -20.01
CA ILE A 197 23.82 3.66 -19.62
C ILE A 197 23.15 4.59 -20.64
N PRO A 198 22.09 4.14 -21.33
CA PRO A 198 21.41 4.96 -22.34
C PRO A 198 20.52 6.03 -21.69
N VAL A 199 20.44 7.19 -22.34
CA VAL A 199 19.40 8.20 -22.10
C VAL A 199 18.24 7.88 -23.04
N VAL A 200 17.15 7.34 -22.48
CA VAL A 200 16.04 6.76 -23.26
C VAL A 200 14.99 7.79 -23.68
N GLY A 201 15.13 9.05 -23.29
CA GLY A 201 14.17 10.08 -23.66
C GLY A 201 14.13 11.25 -22.69
N TYR A 202 13.14 12.10 -22.88
CA TYR A 202 12.89 13.24 -22.03
C TYR A 202 11.40 13.50 -21.82
N ILE A 203 11.07 14.12 -20.69
CA ILE A 203 9.78 14.65 -20.34
C ILE A 203 9.84 16.16 -20.50
N PRO A 204 9.03 16.78 -21.35
CA PRO A 204 8.98 18.23 -21.48
C PRO A 204 8.40 18.89 -20.22
N GLU A 205 8.60 20.17 -20.07
CA GLU A 205 7.87 20.97 -19.07
C GLU A 205 6.48 21.28 -19.67
N ASP A 206 5.50 20.43 -19.34
CA ASP A 206 4.16 20.49 -19.90
C ASP A 206 3.12 20.29 -18.78
N PRO A 207 1.98 21.03 -18.81
CA PRO A 207 0.91 20.89 -17.83
C PRO A 207 0.37 19.47 -17.68
N LEU A 208 0.44 18.64 -18.72
CA LEU A 208 0.01 17.23 -18.67
C LEU A 208 0.73 16.41 -17.60
N PHE A 209 1.95 16.79 -17.21
CA PHE A 209 2.71 16.15 -16.11
C PHE A 209 2.56 16.84 -14.77
N HIS A 210 1.63 17.79 -14.65
CA HIS A 210 1.32 18.44 -13.39
C HIS A 210 0.04 17.85 -12.77
N LEU A 211 0.21 17.03 -11.74
CA LEU A 211 -0.91 16.45 -10.98
C LEU A 211 -1.16 17.31 -9.74
N GLU A 212 -2.24 18.09 -9.74
CA GLU A 212 -2.55 19.05 -8.67
C GLU A 212 -2.97 18.38 -7.37
N SER A 213 -3.73 17.29 -7.43
CA SER A 213 -4.17 16.54 -6.26
C SER A 213 -4.12 15.04 -6.52
N ARG A 214 -3.62 14.29 -5.51
CA ARG A 214 -3.60 12.81 -5.51
C ARG A 214 -4.49 12.23 -4.42
N HIS A 215 -5.17 13.08 -3.65
CA HIS A 215 -6.04 12.66 -2.56
C HIS A 215 -7.40 12.23 -3.12
N LEU A 216 -7.50 10.98 -3.59
CA LEU A 216 -8.70 10.44 -4.25
C LEU A 216 -9.95 10.41 -3.36
N GLY A 217 -9.79 10.42 -2.05
CA GLY A 217 -10.91 10.64 -1.11
C GLY A 217 -11.58 12.02 -1.23
N LEU A 218 -10.95 12.95 -1.97
CA LEU A 218 -11.41 14.33 -2.15
C LEU A 218 -11.80 14.64 -3.61
N VAL A 219 -11.59 13.71 -4.52
CA VAL A 219 -11.77 13.93 -5.97
C VAL A 219 -13.12 13.38 -6.41
N LEU A 220 -13.88 14.15 -7.16
CA LEU A 220 -15.17 13.75 -7.72
C LEU A 220 -14.98 12.74 -8.88
N PRO A 221 -15.98 11.90 -9.19
CA PRO A 221 -15.90 10.97 -10.32
C PRO A 221 -15.57 11.64 -11.66
N GLU A 222 -16.10 12.85 -11.91
CA GLU A 222 -15.83 13.66 -13.09
C GLU A 222 -14.37 14.11 -13.13
N GLU A 223 -13.80 14.48 -12.01
CA GLU A 223 -12.39 14.87 -11.88
C GLU A 223 -11.48 13.67 -12.10
N ILE A 224 -11.85 12.47 -11.63
CA ILE A 224 -11.13 11.21 -11.93
C ILE A 224 -11.08 10.96 -13.43
N ALA A 225 -12.20 11.16 -14.14
CA ALA A 225 -12.26 11.01 -15.58
C ALA A 225 -11.36 12.02 -16.30
N ALA A 226 -11.34 13.28 -15.85
CA ALA A 226 -10.46 14.33 -16.41
C ALA A 226 -8.98 14.02 -16.16
N ILE A 227 -8.61 13.60 -14.95
CA ILE A 227 -7.23 13.19 -14.61
C ILE A 227 -6.82 11.97 -15.46
N ARG A 228 -7.72 11.00 -15.63
CA ARG A 228 -7.49 9.85 -16.49
C ARG A 228 -7.19 10.27 -17.93
N GLN A 229 -7.99 11.16 -18.50
CA GLN A 229 -7.77 11.69 -19.85
C GLN A 229 -6.41 12.42 -19.93
N GLN A 230 -6.10 13.29 -18.97
CA GLN A 230 -4.82 13.98 -18.88
C GLN A 230 -3.63 13.00 -18.89
N LEU A 231 -3.70 11.90 -18.13
CA LEU A 231 -2.64 10.88 -18.10
C LEU A 231 -2.52 10.12 -19.41
N PHE A 232 -3.63 9.83 -20.09
CA PHE A 232 -3.59 9.22 -21.42
C PHE A 232 -3.01 10.18 -22.47
N ASP A 233 -3.25 11.49 -22.36
CA ASP A 233 -2.64 12.48 -23.24
C ASP A 233 -1.16 12.68 -22.92
N ALA A 234 -0.77 12.68 -21.66
CA ALA A 234 0.63 12.61 -21.23
C ALA A 234 1.33 11.36 -21.80
N GLY A 235 0.69 10.20 -21.73
CA GLY A 235 1.20 8.95 -22.29
C GLY A 235 1.36 9.02 -23.84
N ALA A 236 0.43 9.69 -24.53
CA ALA A 236 0.57 9.93 -25.98
C ALA A 236 1.75 10.85 -26.30
N LEU A 237 1.97 11.90 -25.49
CA LEU A 237 3.12 12.78 -25.63
C LEU A 237 4.44 12.02 -25.39
N LEU A 238 4.50 11.14 -24.37
CA LEU A 238 5.68 10.31 -24.10
C LEU A 238 6.09 9.46 -25.31
N LYS A 239 5.17 8.93 -26.09
CA LYS A 239 5.49 8.17 -27.33
C LYS A 239 6.30 8.97 -28.34
N THR A 240 6.29 10.29 -28.28
CA THR A 240 7.06 11.15 -29.18
C THR A 240 8.40 11.60 -28.62
N THR A 241 8.60 11.47 -27.31
CA THR A 241 9.77 12.00 -26.58
C THR A 241 10.61 10.94 -25.89
N VAL A 242 10.06 9.71 -25.76
CA VAL A 242 10.67 8.60 -25.03
C VAL A 242 10.68 7.34 -25.88
N ASP A 243 11.78 6.62 -25.87
CA ASP A 243 11.93 5.32 -26.52
C ASP A 243 11.32 4.22 -25.62
N LEU A 244 10.02 3.93 -25.83
CA LEU A 244 9.28 2.94 -25.06
C LEU A 244 9.79 1.51 -25.32
N GLU A 245 10.28 1.21 -26.54
CA GLU A 245 10.87 -0.11 -26.84
C GLU A 245 12.15 -0.33 -26.06
N GLN A 246 13.00 0.70 -25.95
CA GLN A 246 14.21 0.61 -25.14
C GLN A 246 13.89 0.45 -23.66
N ILE A 247 12.86 1.14 -23.14
CA ILE A 247 12.39 0.93 -21.74
C ILE A 247 11.91 -0.50 -21.57
N ARG A 248 11.16 -1.06 -22.51
CA ARG A 248 10.71 -2.45 -22.49
C ARG A 248 11.88 -3.43 -22.48
N SER A 249 12.86 -3.22 -23.34
CA SER A 249 14.09 -4.03 -23.38
C SER A 249 14.85 -3.98 -22.05
N ILE A 250 14.94 -2.81 -21.41
CA ILE A 250 15.50 -2.67 -20.07
C ILE A 250 14.68 -3.48 -19.05
N ALA A 251 13.35 -3.40 -19.09
CA ALA A 251 12.48 -4.17 -18.19
C ALA A 251 12.64 -5.70 -18.38
N GLU A 252 12.80 -6.14 -19.61
CA GLU A 252 13.04 -7.56 -19.97
C GLU A 252 14.37 -8.06 -19.42
N SER A 253 15.39 -7.22 -19.29
CA SER A 253 16.65 -7.59 -18.66
C SER A 253 16.50 -8.00 -17.19
N GLY A 254 15.49 -7.49 -16.49
CA GLY A 254 15.11 -7.89 -15.14
C GLY A 254 14.50 -9.30 -15.11
N ALA A 255 13.75 -9.68 -16.14
CA ALA A 255 13.15 -10.99 -16.26
C ALA A 255 14.18 -12.14 -16.45
N ALA A 256 15.33 -11.81 -17.06
CA ALA A 256 16.41 -12.77 -17.27
C ALA A 256 17.21 -13.09 -15.98
N SER A 257 17.09 -12.27 -14.95
CA SER A 257 17.77 -12.49 -13.67
C SER A 257 16.89 -13.33 -12.74
N GLU A 258 17.17 -14.63 -12.69
CA GLU A 258 16.56 -15.52 -11.69
C GLU A 258 17.11 -15.17 -10.30
N TRP A 259 16.21 -14.86 -9.34
CA TRP A 259 16.63 -15.01 -7.96
C TRP A 259 16.61 -16.49 -7.62
N GLU A 260 17.74 -17.01 -7.18
CA GLU A 260 17.82 -18.38 -6.69
C GLU A 260 16.73 -18.57 -5.61
N GLN A 261 15.79 -19.46 -5.89
CA GLN A 261 14.85 -19.96 -4.90
C GLN A 261 15.60 -20.93 -3.96
N ARG A 262 16.55 -20.41 -3.19
CA ARG A 262 17.13 -21.20 -2.10
C ARG A 262 16.08 -21.30 -1.02
N GLY A 263 15.29 -22.38 -1.04
CA GLY A 263 14.62 -23.00 0.12
C GLY A 263 14.02 -22.09 1.20
N GLU A 264 13.78 -20.79 0.89
CA GLU A 264 13.15 -19.85 1.81
C GLU A 264 11.69 -20.27 1.97
N HIS A 265 11.42 -20.89 3.08
CA HIS A 265 10.11 -21.46 3.39
C HIS A 265 9.20 -20.28 3.76
N VAL A 266 8.46 -19.78 2.78
CA VAL A 266 7.33 -18.90 3.09
C VAL A 266 6.28 -19.77 3.78
N PRO A 267 5.86 -19.44 5.00
CA PRO A 267 4.94 -20.27 5.75
C PRO A 267 3.68 -20.57 4.94
N ASP A 268 3.33 -21.84 4.81
CA ASP A 268 2.02 -22.22 4.27
C ASP A 268 0.98 -21.97 5.36
N TRP A 269 0.35 -20.82 5.29
CA TRP A 269 -0.70 -20.44 6.24
C TRP A 269 -2.03 -21.16 6.01
N GLY A 270 -2.00 -22.39 5.51
CA GLY A 270 -3.07 -23.39 5.40
C GLY A 270 -4.45 -22.87 5.00
N ARG A 271 -5.11 -23.60 4.10
CA ARG A 271 -6.58 -23.53 4.01
C ARG A 271 -7.14 -24.59 4.95
N GLU A 272 -7.71 -24.20 6.04
CA GLU A 272 -8.72 -25.02 6.67
C GLU A 272 -10.02 -24.89 5.87
N GLU A 273 -10.61 -26.03 5.47
CA GLU A 273 -11.96 -26.09 4.88
C GLU A 273 -12.96 -25.80 6.00
N GLN A 274 -13.12 -24.52 6.33
CA GLN A 274 -14.06 -24.05 7.35
C GLN A 274 -15.14 -23.16 6.69
N ILE A 275 -16.25 -22.99 7.40
CA ILE A 275 -17.30 -22.07 6.99
C ILE A 275 -16.68 -20.67 6.79
N PRO A 276 -16.91 -19.99 5.65
CA PRO A 276 -16.35 -18.68 5.40
C PRO A 276 -16.72 -17.69 6.52
N VAL A 277 -15.71 -16.93 6.97
CA VAL A 277 -15.90 -15.83 7.91
C VAL A 277 -16.23 -14.57 7.10
N ARG A 278 -17.30 -13.87 7.46
CA ARG A 278 -17.77 -12.67 6.78
C ARG A 278 -17.26 -11.42 7.51
N ILE A 279 -16.36 -10.69 6.91
CA ILE A 279 -15.77 -9.48 7.49
C ILE A 279 -16.28 -8.26 6.73
N ALA A 280 -17.01 -7.38 7.43
CA ALA A 280 -17.40 -6.08 6.89
C ALA A 280 -16.19 -5.16 6.83
N VAL A 281 -16.01 -4.47 5.70
CA VAL A 281 -14.89 -3.55 5.46
C VAL A 281 -15.45 -2.19 5.08
N ALA A 282 -15.19 -1.17 5.91
CA ALA A 282 -15.57 0.20 5.59
C ALA A 282 -14.82 0.66 4.33
N ARG A 283 -15.53 1.01 3.27
CA ARG A 283 -14.91 1.38 1.99
C ARG A 283 -15.72 2.44 1.27
N ASP A 284 -15.34 3.69 1.52
CA ASP A 284 -15.85 4.88 0.85
C ASP A 284 -14.81 5.99 0.87
N ARG A 285 -15.23 7.24 0.63
CA ARG A 285 -14.32 8.39 0.61
C ARG A 285 -13.71 8.73 1.97
N ALA A 286 -14.40 8.40 3.07
CA ALA A 286 -13.90 8.61 4.43
C ALA A 286 -12.95 7.48 4.88
N PHE A 287 -13.10 6.27 4.30
CA PHE A 287 -12.36 5.05 4.69
C PHE A 287 -11.81 4.34 3.45
N CYS A 288 -10.58 4.65 3.06
CA CYS A 288 -10.00 4.18 1.81
C CYS A 288 -8.55 3.66 1.92
N PHE A 289 -7.91 3.74 3.08
CA PHE A 289 -6.52 3.35 3.25
C PHE A 289 -6.41 1.90 3.73
N TYR A 290 -6.08 1.01 2.80
CA TYR A 290 -5.89 -0.42 3.03
C TYR A 290 -4.74 -0.95 2.20
N TYR A 291 -3.97 -1.89 2.76
CA TYR A 291 -3.04 -2.71 1.99
C TYR A 291 -3.79 -3.88 1.36
N GLU A 292 -3.73 -4.01 0.04
CA GLU A 292 -4.37 -5.12 -0.68
C GLU A 292 -3.80 -6.49 -0.26
N ASP A 293 -2.55 -6.54 0.16
CA ASP A 293 -1.93 -7.74 0.70
C ASP A 293 -2.62 -8.22 1.99
N ASN A 294 -3.08 -7.30 2.86
CA ASN A 294 -3.87 -7.65 4.04
C ASN A 294 -5.18 -8.32 3.63
N PHE A 295 -5.88 -7.78 2.64
CA PHE A 295 -7.10 -8.38 2.11
C PHE A 295 -6.86 -9.76 1.49
N ARG A 296 -5.73 -9.94 0.79
CA ARG A 296 -5.35 -11.26 0.26
C ARG A 296 -5.08 -12.28 1.35
N LEU A 297 -4.38 -11.86 2.41
CA LEU A 297 -4.13 -12.74 3.55
C LEU A 297 -5.44 -13.17 4.20
N LEU A 298 -6.36 -12.25 4.46
CA LEU A 298 -7.67 -12.58 5.02
C LEU A 298 -8.47 -13.53 4.12
N ARG A 299 -8.51 -13.28 2.80
CA ARG A 299 -9.14 -14.23 1.85
C ARG A 299 -8.46 -15.60 1.85
N LYS A 300 -7.13 -15.64 1.98
CA LYS A 300 -6.37 -16.90 2.10
C LYS A 300 -6.71 -17.66 3.39
N LEU A 301 -7.03 -16.93 4.47
CA LEU A 301 -7.49 -17.48 5.74
C LEU A 301 -9.00 -17.89 5.72
N GLY A 302 -9.66 -17.79 4.57
CA GLY A 302 -11.05 -18.21 4.39
C GLY A 302 -12.10 -17.12 4.66
N CYS A 303 -11.71 -15.85 4.61
CA CYS A 303 -12.64 -14.74 4.82
C CYS A 303 -13.28 -14.28 3.51
N GLU A 304 -14.56 -13.97 3.59
CA GLU A 304 -15.31 -13.16 2.63
C GLU A 304 -15.29 -11.70 3.10
N LEU A 305 -14.83 -10.79 2.26
CA LEU A 305 -14.76 -9.37 2.58
C LEU A 305 -15.97 -8.66 1.97
N ILE A 306 -16.76 -8.02 2.79
CA ILE A 306 -18.02 -7.36 2.41
C ILE A 306 -17.83 -5.86 2.56
N PRO A 307 -17.67 -5.12 1.45
CA PRO A 307 -17.58 -3.67 1.53
C PRO A 307 -18.90 -3.05 1.97
N PHE A 308 -18.83 -2.00 2.78
CA PHE A 308 -19.94 -1.14 3.13
C PHE A 308 -19.46 0.30 3.23
N SER A 309 -20.40 1.25 3.16
CA SER A 309 -20.10 2.68 3.22
C SER A 309 -20.65 3.30 4.49
N PRO A 310 -19.82 3.69 5.46
CA PRO A 310 -20.25 4.49 6.60
C PRO A 310 -20.94 5.82 6.23
N LEU A 311 -20.66 6.35 5.03
CA LEU A 311 -21.28 7.58 4.53
C LEU A 311 -22.66 7.37 3.90
N ALA A 312 -22.92 6.19 3.30
CA ALA A 312 -24.11 5.98 2.47
C ALA A 312 -25.06 4.90 2.97
N ASP A 313 -24.57 3.88 3.66
CA ASP A 313 -25.39 2.79 4.17
C ASP A 313 -25.95 3.15 5.55
N ASP A 314 -27.19 2.76 5.83
CA ASP A 314 -27.87 3.10 7.10
C ASP A 314 -27.40 2.24 8.29
N ARG A 315 -26.82 1.07 8.03
CA ARG A 315 -26.32 0.11 9.04
C ARG A 315 -25.25 -0.82 8.47
N LEU A 316 -24.57 -1.54 9.36
CA LEU A 316 -23.66 -2.61 8.98
C LEU A 316 -24.39 -3.71 8.17
N PRO A 317 -23.67 -4.40 7.25
CA PRO A 317 -24.19 -5.56 6.54
C PRO A 317 -24.64 -6.66 7.51
N GLU A 318 -25.70 -7.38 7.15
CA GLU A 318 -26.23 -8.48 7.98
C GLU A 318 -25.28 -9.70 7.99
N GLN A 319 -25.32 -10.46 9.07
CA GLN A 319 -24.58 -11.73 9.23
C GLN A 319 -23.08 -11.59 9.07
N ILE A 320 -22.50 -10.54 9.62
CA ILE A 320 -21.05 -10.35 9.67
C ILE A 320 -20.46 -10.99 10.93
N ASP A 321 -19.24 -11.49 10.80
CA ASP A 321 -18.49 -12.15 11.87
C ASP A 321 -17.34 -11.27 12.39
N GLY A 322 -16.99 -10.19 11.65
CA GLY A 322 -15.94 -9.25 12.01
C GLY A 322 -16.05 -7.91 11.27
N LEU A 323 -15.32 -6.91 11.75
CA LEU A 323 -15.34 -5.53 11.25
C LEU A 323 -13.92 -4.99 11.05
N LEU A 324 -13.68 -4.38 9.88
CA LEU A 324 -12.48 -3.61 9.58
C LEU A 324 -12.84 -2.17 9.26
N LEU A 325 -12.36 -1.24 10.06
CA LEU A 325 -12.44 0.20 9.88
C LEU A 325 -11.03 0.72 9.58
N GLY A 326 -10.70 0.91 8.31
CA GLY A 326 -9.37 1.38 7.91
C GLY A 326 -9.19 2.87 8.06
N GLY A 327 -8.01 3.35 7.66
CA GLY A 327 -7.73 4.77 7.59
C GLY A 327 -8.42 5.48 6.43
N GLY A 328 -8.26 6.78 6.40
CA GLY A 328 -8.84 7.66 5.39
C GLY A 328 -8.90 9.10 5.87
N TYR A 329 -10.01 9.78 5.55
CA TYR A 329 -10.23 11.18 5.83
C TYR A 329 -11.56 11.42 6.54
N PRO A 330 -11.86 10.79 7.71
CA PRO A 330 -13.15 10.96 8.38
C PRO A 330 -13.41 12.42 8.81
N GLU A 331 -12.38 13.17 9.11
CA GLU A 331 -12.45 14.60 9.49
C GLU A 331 -13.00 15.50 8.37
N LEU A 332 -12.85 15.09 7.12
CA LEU A 332 -13.39 15.81 5.97
C LEU A 332 -14.88 15.55 5.75
N TYR A 333 -15.36 14.46 6.32
CA TYR A 333 -16.74 13.96 6.22
C TYR A 333 -17.43 13.86 7.59
N ALA A 334 -16.87 14.56 8.60
CA ALA A 334 -17.32 14.41 9.99
C ALA A 334 -18.80 14.74 10.18
N GLU A 335 -19.31 15.78 9.50
CA GLU A 335 -20.74 16.13 9.52
C GLU A 335 -21.61 14.99 8.96
N ALA A 336 -21.30 14.49 7.77
CA ALA A 336 -22.06 13.41 7.13
C ALA A 336 -22.01 12.09 7.94
N LEU A 337 -20.86 11.76 8.51
CA LEU A 337 -20.70 10.60 9.41
C LEU A 337 -21.54 10.76 10.68
N SER A 338 -21.60 11.99 11.23
CA SER A 338 -22.37 12.32 12.42
C SER A 338 -23.88 12.25 12.16
N GLU A 339 -24.34 12.70 10.99
CA GLU A 339 -25.74 12.65 10.58
C GLU A 339 -26.24 11.21 10.36
N ASN A 340 -25.37 10.29 9.99
CA ASN A 340 -25.70 8.87 9.81
C ASN A 340 -25.83 8.13 11.14
N LYS A 341 -26.85 8.50 11.91
CA LYS A 341 -27.15 7.94 13.25
C LYS A 341 -27.40 6.43 13.22
N GLY A 342 -27.99 5.92 12.14
CA GLY A 342 -28.27 4.48 11.97
C GLY A 342 -26.99 3.67 11.92
N MET A 343 -26.02 4.07 11.10
CA MET A 343 -24.74 3.40 10.98
C MET A 343 -23.93 3.51 12.29
N ARG A 344 -23.82 4.72 12.88
CA ARG A 344 -23.10 4.91 14.16
C ARG A 344 -23.62 3.98 15.24
N ARG A 345 -24.95 3.92 15.38
CA ARG A 345 -25.62 3.04 16.35
C ARG A 345 -25.36 1.57 16.04
N SER A 346 -25.47 1.16 14.78
CA SER A 346 -25.21 -0.23 14.36
C SER A 346 -23.76 -0.65 14.67
N VAL A 347 -22.77 0.22 14.42
CA VAL A 347 -21.37 -0.04 14.76
C VAL A 347 -21.18 -0.18 16.27
N TRP A 348 -21.76 0.72 17.04
CA TRP A 348 -21.70 0.67 18.51
C TRP A 348 -22.33 -0.63 19.06
N GLU A 349 -23.58 -0.92 18.66
CA GLU A 349 -24.32 -2.10 19.13
C GLU A 349 -23.57 -3.40 18.82
N GLU A 350 -23.05 -3.56 17.60
CA GLU A 350 -22.36 -4.78 17.19
C GLU A 350 -21.03 -4.97 17.92
N ILE A 351 -20.24 -3.92 18.12
CA ILE A 351 -18.97 -4.01 18.89
C ILE A 351 -19.29 -4.33 20.37
N GLN A 352 -20.26 -3.67 20.98
CA GLN A 352 -20.70 -3.98 22.35
C GLN A 352 -21.23 -5.41 22.49
N ASN A 353 -21.84 -5.96 21.44
CA ASN A 353 -22.29 -7.35 21.37
C ASN A 353 -21.17 -8.34 20.99
N GLY A 354 -19.92 -7.93 21.07
CA GLY A 354 -18.74 -8.79 20.91
C GLY A 354 -18.28 -9.00 19.47
N LEU A 355 -18.67 -8.15 18.49
CA LEU A 355 -18.13 -8.22 17.13
C LEU A 355 -16.63 -7.89 17.13
N PRO A 356 -15.75 -8.81 16.71
CA PRO A 356 -14.32 -8.51 16.56
C PRO A 356 -14.09 -7.36 15.59
N CYS A 357 -13.34 -6.35 16.03
CA CYS A 357 -13.10 -5.14 15.26
C CYS A 357 -11.60 -4.76 15.26
N ILE A 358 -11.08 -4.44 14.08
CA ILE A 358 -9.80 -3.72 13.92
C ILE A 358 -10.11 -2.35 13.33
N ALA A 359 -9.75 -1.29 14.06
CA ALA A 359 -9.93 0.11 13.65
C ALA A 359 -8.59 0.83 13.60
N GLU A 360 -8.20 1.31 12.42
CA GLU A 360 -6.93 1.96 12.14
C GLU A 360 -7.15 3.44 11.81
N CYS A 361 -6.37 4.33 12.41
CA CYS A 361 -6.27 5.76 12.07
C CYS A 361 -7.66 6.44 11.92
N GLY A 362 -8.17 6.64 10.73
CA GLY A 362 -9.51 7.19 10.48
C GLY A 362 -10.62 6.35 11.11
N GLY A 363 -10.51 5.01 11.04
CA GLY A 363 -11.43 4.09 11.70
C GLY A 363 -11.39 4.20 13.23
N PHE A 364 -10.20 4.41 13.81
CA PHE A 364 -10.03 4.68 15.23
C PHE A 364 -10.75 5.97 15.63
N LEU A 365 -10.55 7.06 14.87
CA LEU A 365 -11.24 8.34 15.12
C LEU A 365 -12.76 8.23 14.99
N TYR A 366 -13.27 7.39 14.09
CA TYR A 366 -14.71 7.16 13.94
C TYR A 366 -15.33 6.42 15.15
N LEU A 367 -14.55 5.67 15.89
CA LEU A 367 -15.01 4.98 17.11
C LEU A 367 -15.08 5.88 18.35
N HIS A 368 -14.59 7.13 18.28
CA HIS A 368 -14.64 8.08 19.38
C HIS A 368 -16.06 8.58 19.69
N ASP A 369 -16.22 9.30 20.80
CA ASP A 369 -17.45 10.02 21.11
C ASP A 369 -17.66 11.18 20.13
N SER A 370 -16.58 11.90 19.81
CA SER A 370 -16.64 12.98 18.83
C SER A 370 -15.35 13.14 18.03
N LEU A 371 -15.46 13.79 16.87
CA LEU A 371 -14.34 14.13 16.00
C LEU A 371 -14.47 15.61 15.56
N GLU A 372 -13.38 16.36 15.72
CA GLU A 372 -13.27 17.70 15.14
C GLU A 372 -13.17 17.61 13.62
N GLY A 373 -14.12 18.22 12.93
CA GLY A 373 -14.12 18.34 11.48
C GLY A 373 -13.13 19.40 10.98
N LYS A 374 -12.93 19.47 9.67
CA LYS A 374 -12.08 20.47 9.01
C LYS A 374 -12.56 21.92 9.27
N ASP A 375 -13.84 22.09 9.58
CA ASP A 375 -14.48 23.37 9.93
C ASP A 375 -14.33 23.74 11.42
N GLN A 376 -13.53 22.97 12.18
CA GLN A 376 -13.25 23.15 13.61
C GLN A 376 -14.47 22.93 14.53
N LYS A 377 -15.53 22.29 14.04
CA LYS A 377 -16.66 21.88 14.87
C LYS A 377 -16.50 20.44 15.32
N GLN A 378 -17.06 20.13 16.50
CA GLN A 378 -17.13 18.77 17.00
C GLN A 378 -18.38 18.07 16.47
N TYR A 379 -18.20 16.86 15.97
CA TYR A 379 -19.25 16.02 15.41
C TYR A 379 -19.29 14.68 16.15
N GLU A 380 -20.48 14.23 16.55
CA GLU A 380 -20.66 12.95 17.20
C GLU A 380 -20.25 11.79 16.28
N MET A 381 -19.51 10.84 16.83
CA MET A 381 -19.08 9.63 16.15
C MET A 381 -19.73 8.37 16.74
N ALA A 382 -19.16 7.19 16.56
CA ALA A 382 -19.81 5.94 16.99
C ALA A 382 -19.87 5.75 18.52
N GLY A 383 -19.04 6.43 19.31
CA GLY A 383 -19.10 6.42 20.77
C GLY A 383 -18.69 5.09 21.42
N VAL A 384 -17.86 4.29 20.74
CA VAL A 384 -17.33 3.03 21.27
C VAL A 384 -16.20 3.31 22.28
N ILE A 385 -15.39 4.33 21.96
CA ILE A 385 -14.28 4.79 22.78
C ILE A 385 -14.64 6.18 23.29
N GLN A 386 -14.67 6.35 24.62
CA GLN A 386 -15.09 7.58 25.29
C GLN A 386 -14.01 8.67 25.25
N GLU A 387 -13.55 8.98 24.05
CA GLU A 387 -12.49 9.93 23.75
C GLU A 387 -12.90 10.87 22.63
N ASN A 388 -12.09 11.90 22.38
CA ASN A 388 -12.37 12.90 21.34
C ASN A 388 -11.20 13.03 20.37
N GLY A 389 -11.53 13.03 19.08
CA GLY A 389 -10.57 13.33 18.01
C GLY A 389 -10.50 14.84 17.76
N PHE A 390 -9.30 15.38 17.58
CA PHE A 390 -9.09 16.81 17.36
C PHE A 390 -7.94 17.09 16.38
N ALA A 391 -7.98 18.24 15.70
CA ALA A 391 -6.94 18.70 14.80
C ALA A 391 -5.69 19.10 15.58
N ALA A 392 -4.56 18.45 15.36
CA ALA A 392 -3.32 18.75 16.07
C ALA A 392 -2.56 19.97 15.49
N GLY A 393 -3.07 20.60 14.42
CA GLY A 393 -2.47 21.78 13.78
C GLY A 393 -1.12 21.53 13.08
N ARG A 394 -0.56 20.35 13.19
CA ARG A 394 0.69 19.91 12.53
C ARG A 394 0.70 18.40 12.37
N LEU A 395 1.58 17.90 11.52
CA LEU A 395 1.86 16.47 11.41
C LEU A 395 2.29 15.94 12.77
N LYS A 396 1.48 15.04 13.33
CA LYS A 396 1.68 14.57 14.71
C LYS A 396 2.67 13.43 14.76
N ARG A 397 2.44 12.40 13.96
CA ARG A 397 3.31 11.24 13.82
C ARG A 397 3.48 10.87 12.36
N PHE A 398 4.65 10.37 12.02
CA PHE A 398 4.99 10.03 10.65
C PHE A 398 6.01 8.89 10.59
N GLY A 399 5.77 7.94 9.69
CA GLY A 399 6.70 6.92 9.23
C GLY A 399 6.58 5.59 9.98
N TYR A 400 7.49 4.71 9.69
CA TYR A 400 7.54 3.35 10.21
C TYR A 400 7.68 3.25 11.72
N ILE A 401 7.06 2.22 12.28
CA ILE A 401 7.10 1.90 13.70
C ILE A 401 7.09 0.38 13.92
N HIS A 402 7.77 -0.04 14.97
CA HIS A 402 7.62 -1.34 15.61
C HIS A 402 6.58 -1.19 16.72
N LEU A 403 5.51 -1.97 16.67
CA LEU A 403 4.49 -2.04 17.70
C LEU A 403 4.76 -3.25 18.58
N LYS A 404 5.09 -3.02 19.84
CA LYS A 404 5.38 -4.07 20.82
C LYS A 404 4.27 -4.16 21.85
N ALA A 405 3.64 -5.32 21.97
CA ALA A 405 2.58 -5.56 22.96
C ALA A 405 3.10 -5.41 24.39
N GLN A 406 2.41 -4.59 25.21
CA GLN A 406 2.76 -4.36 26.61
C GLN A 406 2.17 -5.42 27.54
N ARG A 407 1.11 -6.08 27.13
CA ARG A 407 0.41 -7.15 27.85
C ARG A 407 -0.14 -8.21 26.91
N ASP A 408 -0.55 -9.35 27.46
CA ASP A 408 -1.29 -10.36 26.69
C ASP A 408 -2.66 -9.84 26.28
N SER A 409 -3.03 -10.11 25.06
CA SER A 409 -4.35 -9.81 24.50
C SER A 409 -4.81 -10.92 23.55
N VAL A 410 -6.04 -10.81 23.06
CA VAL A 410 -6.57 -11.72 22.05
C VAL A 410 -5.84 -11.58 20.68
N PHE A 411 -5.20 -10.43 20.42
CA PHE A 411 -4.49 -10.15 19.16
C PHE A 411 -2.99 -10.43 19.27
N LEU A 412 -2.35 -10.08 20.38
CA LEU A 412 -0.90 -10.18 20.61
C LEU A 412 -0.58 -10.73 21.99
N LYS A 413 0.48 -11.52 22.09
CA LYS A 413 1.10 -11.88 23.38
C LYS A 413 2.06 -10.80 23.84
N GLN A 414 2.25 -10.66 25.14
CA GLN A 414 3.22 -9.72 25.69
C GLN A 414 4.60 -9.89 25.04
N GLY A 415 5.16 -8.79 24.56
CA GLY A 415 6.44 -8.76 23.88
C GLY A 415 6.42 -9.16 22.40
N GLU A 416 5.32 -9.71 21.87
CA GLU A 416 5.18 -9.89 20.42
C GLU A 416 5.19 -8.54 19.71
N GLU A 417 5.73 -8.55 18.49
CA GLU A 417 5.92 -7.36 17.67
C GLU A 417 5.15 -7.45 16.36
N LEU A 418 4.58 -6.32 15.95
CA LEU A 418 3.96 -6.08 14.67
C LEU A 418 4.54 -4.80 14.07
N ARG A 419 4.75 -4.73 12.77
CA ARG A 419 5.25 -3.52 12.10
C ARG A 419 4.09 -2.74 11.49
N GLY A 420 4.11 -1.43 11.69
CA GLY A 420 3.10 -0.53 11.20
C GLY A 420 3.69 0.78 10.68
N HIS A 421 2.80 1.62 10.24
CA HIS A 421 3.11 2.96 9.76
C HIS A 421 2.10 3.94 10.33
N GLU A 422 2.54 5.13 10.75
CA GLU A 422 1.66 6.22 11.15
C GLU A 422 1.85 7.44 10.23
N PHE A 423 0.73 8.09 9.90
CA PHE A 423 0.71 9.36 9.18
C PHE A 423 -0.61 10.06 9.49
N HIS A 424 -0.61 10.99 10.45
CA HIS A 424 -1.85 11.69 10.83
C HIS A 424 -1.61 13.12 11.33
N TYR A 425 -2.57 13.99 11.02
CA TYR A 425 -2.64 15.39 11.44
C TYR A 425 -3.67 15.61 12.55
N TRP A 426 -4.59 14.67 12.74
CA TRP A 426 -5.49 14.60 13.88
C TRP A 426 -4.87 13.78 14.99
N ASP A 427 -5.31 14.03 16.22
CA ASP A 427 -4.88 13.27 17.40
C ASP A 427 -6.10 12.87 18.23
N SER A 428 -5.90 12.06 19.26
CA SER A 428 -6.92 11.67 20.22
C SER A 428 -6.57 12.20 21.60
N THR A 429 -7.58 12.42 22.43
CA THR A 429 -7.40 12.72 23.86
C THR A 429 -6.75 11.57 24.63
N ASP A 430 -6.95 10.30 24.15
CA ASP A 430 -6.18 9.13 24.58
C ASP A 430 -5.85 8.24 23.38
N ASN A 431 -4.59 7.89 23.22
CA ASN A 431 -4.08 7.03 22.15
C ASN A 431 -3.97 5.55 22.55
N GLY A 432 -4.37 5.20 23.78
CA GLY A 432 -4.19 3.88 24.34
C GLY A 432 -2.76 3.58 24.82
N SER A 433 -2.60 2.44 25.52
CA SER A 433 -1.33 2.03 26.12
C SER A 433 -1.02 0.53 25.96
N ASP A 434 -1.79 -0.20 25.18
CA ASP A 434 -1.61 -1.64 25.04
C ASP A 434 -0.41 -2.03 24.17
N CYS A 435 0.06 -1.09 23.36
CA CYS A 435 1.29 -1.25 22.58
C CYS A 435 2.27 -0.10 22.82
N LEU A 436 3.57 -0.41 22.75
CA LEU A 436 4.63 0.57 22.64
C LEU A 436 5.06 0.67 21.19
N ALA A 437 4.81 1.82 20.55
CA ALA A 437 5.38 2.14 19.26
C ALA A 437 6.82 2.60 19.44
N VAL A 438 7.75 2.03 18.65
CA VAL A 438 9.17 2.38 18.66
C VAL A 438 9.61 2.70 17.23
N LYS A 439 10.30 3.83 17.03
CA LYS A 439 10.88 4.15 15.70
C LYS A 439 11.99 3.16 15.34
N PRO A 440 12.22 2.87 14.03
CA PRO A 440 13.26 1.93 13.60
C PRO A 440 14.67 2.26 14.11
N ASP A 441 14.97 3.54 14.36
CA ASP A 441 16.24 4.00 14.92
C ASP A 441 16.32 3.88 16.46
N GLY A 442 15.24 3.44 17.12
CA GLY A 442 15.13 3.27 18.56
C GLY A 442 15.09 4.58 19.38
N LYS A 443 15.19 5.76 18.76
CA LYS A 443 15.35 7.04 19.47
C LYS A 443 14.05 7.62 20.02
N ARG A 444 12.90 7.23 19.47
CA ARG A 444 11.60 7.70 19.90
C ARG A 444 10.66 6.54 20.09
N SER A 445 9.88 6.59 21.18
CA SER A 445 8.81 5.63 21.46
C SER A 445 7.64 6.34 22.12
N TRP A 446 6.47 5.75 22.04
CA TRP A 446 5.23 6.24 22.65
C TRP A 446 4.26 5.09 22.84
N GLU A 447 3.43 5.20 23.85
CA GLU A 447 2.30 4.30 24.06
C GLU A 447 1.21 4.58 23.04
N CYS A 448 0.51 3.54 22.61
CA CYS A 448 -0.58 3.62 21.64
C CYS A 448 -1.40 2.34 21.65
N VAL A 449 -2.54 2.40 20.93
CA VAL A 449 -3.48 1.29 20.72
C VAL A 449 -4.27 0.93 21.98
N HIS A 450 -5.58 0.91 21.81
CA HIS A 450 -6.54 0.32 22.75
C HIS A 450 -6.83 -1.12 22.30
N ILE A 451 -6.65 -2.07 23.18
CA ILE A 451 -7.06 -3.46 22.98
C ILE A 451 -7.98 -3.85 24.14
N GLU A 452 -9.26 -3.86 23.90
CA GLU A 452 -10.25 -4.24 24.90
C GLU A 452 -11.16 -5.33 24.34
N GLY A 453 -11.12 -6.50 24.96
CA GLY A 453 -11.91 -7.66 24.52
C GLY A 453 -11.65 -8.00 23.05
N ASN A 454 -12.67 -7.80 22.22
CA ASN A 454 -12.68 -8.06 20.78
C ASN A 454 -12.24 -6.88 19.91
N LEU A 455 -11.87 -5.74 20.50
CA LEU A 455 -11.51 -4.50 19.80
C LEU A 455 -9.99 -4.31 19.76
N TRP A 456 -9.47 -3.96 18.59
CA TRP A 456 -8.19 -3.31 18.37
C TRP A 456 -8.45 -1.93 17.75
N ALA A 457 -7.99 -0.85 18.38
CA ALA A 457 -8.19 0.49 17.85
C ALA A 457 -6.97 1.39 18.10
N GLY A 458 -6.48 2.09 17.08
CA GLY A 458 -5.34 2.99 17.20
C GLY A 458 -4.95 3.66 15.89
N PHE A 459 -4.01 4.64 15.96
CA PHE A 459 -3.50 5.31 14.76
C PHE A 459 -2.63 4.44 13.86
N PRO A 460 -1.87 3.44 14.36
CA PRO A 460 -1.03 2.63 13.50
C PRO A 460 -1.81 1.89 12.42
N HIS A 461 -1.34 2.00 11.17
CA HIS A 461 -1.76 1.15 10.08
C HIS A 461 -0.93 -0.13 10.08
N LEU A 462 -1.60 -1.28 10.06
CA LEU A 462 -0.99 -2.59 10.22
C LEU A 462 -0.69 -3.23 8.87
N HIS A 463 0.46 -3.88 8.76
CA HIS A 463 0.74 -4.77 7.65
C HIS A 463 0.81 -6.20 8.16
N PHE A 464 -0.21 -7.01 7.88
CA PHE A 464 -0.38 -8.34 8.49
C PHE A 464 0.74 -9.32 8.13
N TYR A 465 1.44 -9.15 7.00
CA TYR A 465 2.59 -9.98 6.68
C TYR A 465 3.82 -9.71 7.55
N SER A 466 3.82 -8.63 8.35
CA SER A 466 4.87 -8.39 9.35
C SER A 466 4.74 -9.31 10.57
N ASN A 467 3.51 -9.72 10.90
CA ASN A 467 3.17 -10.75 11.88
C ASN A 467 1.82 -11.38 11.52
N PRO A 468 1.78 -12.42 10.69
CA PRO A 468 0.55 -13.05 10.22
C PRO A 468 -0.31 -13.69 11.31
N GLU A 469 0.26 -13.95 12.48
CA GLU A 469 -0.49 -14.52 13.62
C GLU A 469 -1.57 -13.55 14.12
N VAL A 470 -1.37 -12.23 13.97
CA VAL A 470 -2.39 -11.23 14.30
C VAL A 470 -3.64 -11.41 13.43
N ALA A 471 -3.46 -11.56 12.12
CA ALA A 471 -4.57 -11.80 11.20
C ALA A 471 -5.26 -13.15 11.49
N LYS A 472 -4.50 -14.20 11.81
CA LYS A 472 -5.08 -15.51 12.18
C LYS A 472 -5.92 -15.41 13.45
N ARG A 473 -5.40 -14.77 14.50
CA ARG A 473 -6.14 -14.59 15.75
C ARG A 473 -7.40 -13.76 15.55
N PHE A 474 -7.34 -12.70 14.75
CA PHE A 474 -8.52 -11.94 14.38
C PHE A 474 -9.58 -12.81 13.68
N VAL A 475 -9.16 -13.60 12.69
CA VAL A 475 -10.07 -14.51 11.98
C VAL A 475 -10.63 -15.59 12.91
N GLU A 476 -9.84 -16.07 13.85
CA GLU A 476 -10.30 -17.07 14.84
C GLU A 476 -11.35 -16.49 15.81
N LEU A 477 -11.16 -15.25 16.26
CA LEU A 477 -12.17 -14.51 17.05
C LEU A 477 -13.49 -14.38 16.26
N CYS A 478 -13.41 -14.05 14.96
CA CYS A 478 -14.56 -13.96 14.09
C CYS A 478 -15.28 -15.31 13.95
N ARG A 479 -14.54 -16.42 13.84
CA ARG A 479 -15.12 -17.78 13.81
C ARG A 479 -15.82 -18.15 15.10
N GLN A 480 -15.19 -17.82 16.23
CA GLN A 480 -15.75 -18.11 17.55
C GLN A 480 -17.08 -17.39 17.74
N ARG A 481 -17.15 -16.09 17.42
CA ARG A 481 -18.41 -15.34 17.43
C ARG A 481 -19.47 -15.98 16.54
N LYS A 482 -19.12 -16.40 15.33
CA LYS A 482 -20.04 -17.09 14.42
C LYS A 482 -20.65 -18.35 15.02
N HIS A 483 -19.84 -19.18 15.69
CA HIS A 483 -20.31 -20.38 16.37
C HIS A 483 -21.25 -20.04 17.52
N ASP A 484 -20.93 -19.03 18.33
CA ASP A 484 -21.74 -18.61 19.47
C ASP A 484 -23.14 -18.12 19.02
N VAL A 485 -23.22 -17.35 17.93
CA VAL A 485 -24.47 -16.88 17.33
C VAL A 485 -25.33 -18.07 16.83
N ILE A 486 -24.72 -18.99 16.06
CA ILE A 486 -25.43 -20.17 15.51
C ILE A 486 -25.96 -21.07 16.62
N ASP A 487 -25.21 -21.26 17.70
CA ASP A 487 -25.61 -22.11 18.81
C ASP A 487 -26.67 -21.41 19.70
N GLY A 488 -26.60 -20.09 19.83
CA GLY A 488 -27.64 -19.28 20.46
C GLY A 488 -28.96 -19.37 19.73
N GLU A 489 -28.99 -19.26 18.41
CA GLU A 489 -30.18 -19.40 17.58
C GLU A 489 -30.82 -20.83 17.68
N LYS A 490 -30.01 -21.88 17.65
CA LYS A 490 -30.47 -23.27 17.81
C LYS A 490 -31.08 -23.53 19.18
N ASN A 491 -30.53 -22.93 20.22
CA ASN A 491 -31.07 -23.07 21.58
C ASN A 491 -32.36 -22.26 21.79
N GLY A 492 -32.42 -21.04 21.21
CA GLY A 492 -33.66 -20.24 21.18
C GLY A 492 -34.80 -20.91 20.43
N ALA A 493 -34.50 -21.48 19.25
CA ALA A 493 -35.53 -22.22 18.47
C ALA A 493 -36.06 -23.50 19.20
N LYS A 494 -35.21 -24.16 20.00
CA LYS A 494 -35.63 -25.31 20.83
C LYS A 494 -36.47 -24.89 22.04
N ALA A 495 -36.33 -23.66 22.52
CA ALA A 495 -37.13 -23.16 23.63
C ALA A 495 -38.56 -22.77 23.19
N VAL A 496 -38.73 -22.21 22.00
CA VAL A 496 -40.02 -21.78 21.43
C VAL A 496 -40.86 -22.97 20.91
N GLY A 497 -40.21 -24.11 20.60
CA GLY A 497 -40.92 -25.33 20.13
C GLY A 497 -41.44 -26.25 21.26
N LYS A 498 -41.36 -25.81 22.53
CA LYS A 498 -41.83 -26.59 23.70
C LYS A 498 -43.02 -25.95 24.43
N GLU A 499 -43.60 -24.87 23.91
CA GLU A 499 -44.90 -24.36 24.29
C GLU A 499 -45.93 -24.80 23.23
#